data_0f8823f6ffc253ee0c788fee2b6d4aa3
#
_entry.id   0f8823f6ffc253ee0c788fee2b6d4aa3
#
_cell.length_a   1.000
_cell.length_b   1.000
_cell.length_c   1.000
_cell.angle_alpha   90.00
_cell.angle_beta   90.00
_cell.angle_gamma   90.00
#
_symmetry.space_group_name_H-M   'P 1'
#
loop_
_entity.id
_entity.type
_entity.pdbx_description
1 polymer ?
#
loop_
_entity_poly.entity_id
_entity_poly.type
_entity_poly.pdbx_seq_one_letter_code
_entity_poly.pdbx_strand_id
1 'polypeptide(L)'
;MAIFRSTASSGHLLNSHEQIFFHDLSSPSDNGGEELLKGLSAVSKYISPKFFYDERGSELFTEITQQPEYYLTKIETKLLQDHVDEISRLIGKGCVLIEYGSGSSTKIKILLDNLRPSIYAPLDISKEYLISASEMLATEYHWLTVNATCVDFTAEFDLPFRNEQRRVGFFPGSSIGNFEPAQAMTFLGRIKNQVGDGGSLLLGV
;
A
#
# COMPACT_ATOMS: atom_id res chain seq x y z
N MET A 1 17.12 4.57 23.49
CA MET A 1 17.85 5.78 23.00
C MET A 1 18.02 5.56 21.50
N ALA A 2 17.13 6.15 20.70
CA ALA A 2 17.12 5.96 19.25
C ALA A 2 18.11 6.96 18.62
N ILE A 3 19.03 6.45 17.78
CA ILE A 3 19.99 7.29 17.06
C ILE A 3 19.41 7.56 15.67
N PHE A 4 18.94 8.78 15.43
CA PHE A 4 18.53 9.22 14.10
C PHE A 4 19.75 9.62 13.29
N ARG A 5 19.96 9.00 12.14
CA ARG A 5 20.87 9.51 11.10
C ARG A 5 20.03 10.01 9.92
N SER A 6 20.05 11.33 9.73
CA SER A 6 19.49 11.98 8.55
C SER A 6 20.53 11.88 7.42
N THR A 7 20.20 11.20 6.34
CA THR A 7 20.85 11.38 5.04
C THR A 7 19.89 12.14 4.14
N ALA A 8 20.41 13.05 3.30
CA ALA A 8 19.66 13.97 2.45
C ALA A 8 18.90 13.23 1.31
N SER A 9 17.93 12.49 1.71
CA SER A 9 16.80 11.89 1.03
C SER A 9 16.06 11.21 2.17
N SER A 10 15.01 11.81 2.63
CA SER A 10 14.31 11.65 3.92
C SER A 10 13.83 10.23 4.27
N GLY A 11 14.72 9.24 4.28
CA GLY A 11 14.47 7.92 4.82
C GLY A 11 14.90 7.88 6.30
N HIS A 12 13.98 7.72 7.23
CA HIS A 12 14.26 7.51 8.64
C HIS A 12 14.27 6.01 8.94
N LEU A 13 15.37 5.52 9.56
CA LEU A 13 15.41 4.18 10.16
C LEU A 13 14.57 4.18 11.43
N LEU A 14 13.51 3.40 11.50
CA LEU A 14 12.58 3.35 12.62
C LEU A 14 13.03 2.41 13.76
N ASN A 15 14.02 1.55 13.57
CA ASN A 15 14.49 0.67 14.65
C ASN A 15 15.91 0.15 14.42
N SER A 16 16.53 -0.42 15.46
CA SER A 16 17.87 -1.05 15.48
C SER A 16 18.02 -2.28 14.55
N HIS A 17 17.00 -2.66 13.82
CA HIS A 17 17.05 -3.60 12.71
C HIS A 17 17.17 -2.83 11.41
N GLU A 18 18.26 -3.00 10.69
CA GLU A 18 18.58 -2.39 9.38
C GLU A 18 17.57 -2.70 8.24
N GLN A 19 16.33 -3.06 8.59
CA GLN A 19 15.35 -3.67 7.67
C GLN A 19 14.13 -2.82 7.39
N ILE A 20 13.89 -1.73 8.15
CA ILE A 20 12.71 -0.86 7.96
C ILE A 20 13.18 0.53 7.57
N PHE A 21 12.74 0.96 6.40
CA PHE A 21 12.89 2.33 5.91
C PHE A 21 11.51 2.97 5.85
N PHE A 22 11.39 4.16 6.40
CA PHE A 22 10.15 4.92 6.35
C PHE A 22 10.35 6.22 5.58
N HIS A 23 9.46 6.48 4.64
CA HIS A 23 9.45 7.67 3.81
C HIS A 23 8.12 8.39 3.98
N ASP A 24 8.16 9.67 4.31
CA ASP A 24 6.98 10.50 4.40
C ASP A 24 6.95 11.44 3.19
N LEU A 25 6.08 11.14 2.24
CA LEU A 25 5.81 11.95 1.06
C LEU A 25 4.46 12.69 1.19
N SER A 26 3.83 12.64 2.38
CA SER A 26 2.66 13.46 2.65
C SER A 26 3.06 14.93 2.62
N SER A 27 2.40 15.71 1.75
CA SER A 27 2.68 17.14 1.67
C SER A 27 1.93 17.88 2.79
N PRO A 28 2.60 18.72 3.59
CA PRO A 28 1.91 19.62 4.53
C PRO A 28 0.96 20.61 3.83
N SER A 29 1.15 20.79 2.51
CA SER A 29 0.29 21.60 1.64
C SER A 29 -0.78 20.79 0.94
N ASP A 30 -0.99 19.53 1.33
CA ASP A 30 -2.07 18.75 0.75
C ASP A 30 -3.40 19.43 1.09
N ASN A 31 -3.96 20.11 0.07
CA ASN A 31 -5.17 20.92 0.15
C ASN A 31 -6.43 20.07 0.40
N GLY A 32 -6.32 19.07 1.29
CA GLY A 32 -7.44 18.22 1.67
C GLY A 32 -8.67 19.04 2.05
N GLY A 33 -8.48 20.17 2.72
CA GLY A 33 -9.54 21.11 3.03
C GLY A 33 -10.19 21.75 1.80
N GLU A 34 -9.42 22.12 0.79
CA GLU A 34 -9.95 22.68 -0.47
C GLU A 34 -10.68 21.63 -1.29
N GLU A 35 -10.14 20.42 -1.39
CA GLU A 35 -10.79 19.30 -2.06
C GLU A 35 -12.13 18.96 -1.39
N LEU A 36 -12.14 18.91 -0.06
CA LEU A 36 -13.34 18.65 0.71
C LEU A 36 -14.40 19.75 0.51
N LEU A 37 -14.00 21.02 0.59
CA LEU A 37 -14.89 22.17 0.34
C LEU A 37 -15.44 22.14 -1.09
N LYS A 38 -14.60 21.83 -2.07
CA LYS A 38 -15.02 21.69 -3.47
C LYS A 38 -16.08 20.60 -3.63
N GLY A 39 -15.84 19.41 -3.06
CA GLY A 39 -16.78 18.30 -3.13
C GLY A 39 -18.11 18.61 -2.43
N LEU A 40 -18.06 19.20 -1.23
CA LEU A 40 -19.26 19.57 -0.46
C LEU A 40 -20.02 20.76 -1.08
N SER A 41 -19.36 21.61 -1.85
CA SER A 41 -19.97 22.75 -2.55
C SER A 41 -20.52 22.39 -3.93
N ALA A 42 -20.24 21.19 -4.44
CA ALA A 42 -20.73 20.75 -5.74
C ALA A 42 -22.27 20.57 -5.72
N VAL A 43 -22.91 20.68 -6.87
CA VAL A 43 -24.35 20.43 -7.03
C VAL A 43 -24.68 18.98 -6.59
N SER A 44 -23.92 18.01 -7.09
CA SER A 44 -23.91 16.64 -6.57
C SER A 44 -22.75 16.53 -5.59
N LYS A 45 -23.07 16.55 -4.30
CA LYS A 45 -22.06 16.55 -3.23
C LYS A 45 -21.32 15.23 -3.19
N TYR A 46 -20.00 15.31 -3.00
CA TYR A 46 -19.16 14.12 -2.85
C TYR A 46 -18.02 14.38 -1.85
N ILE A 47 -17.48 13.30 -1.32
CA ILE A 47 -16.26 13.30 -0.50
C ILE A 47 -15.36 12.19 -1.05
N SER A 48 -14.09 12.52 -1.30
CA SER A 48 -13.12 11.51 -1.73
C SER A 48 -12.95 10.44 -0.65
N PRO A 49 -12.95 9.14 -1.00
CA PRO A 49 -12.79 8.05 -0.04
C PRO A 49 -11.55 8.16 0.85
N LYS A 50 -10.47 8.78 0.38
CA LYS A 50 -9.25 8.96 1.16
C LYS A 50 -9.46 9.65 2.52
N PHE A 51 -10.46 10.52 2.63
CA PHE A 51 -10.79 11.22 3.88
C PHE A 51 -11.42 10.32 4.97
N PHE A 52 -11.72 9.06 4.64
CA PHE A 52 -12.24 8.07 5.59
C PHE A 52 -11.15 7.14 6.14
N TYR A 53 -9.89 7.30 5.72
CA TYR A 53 -8.77 6.44 6.10
C TYR A 53 -7.75 7.16 6.99
N ASP A 54 -8.24 8.00 7.92
CA ASP A 54 -7.45 8.40 9.08
C ASP A 54 -7.28 7.20 10.05
N GLU A 55 -6.60 7.38 11.16
CA GLU A 55 -6.35 6.30 12.14
C GLU A 55 -7.67 5.65 12.59
N ARG A 56 -8.66 6.46 12.98
CA ARG A 56 -9.98 5.96 13.41
C ARG A 56 -10.75 5.28 12.29
N GLY A 57 -10.72 5.85 11.10
CA GLY A 57 -11.34 5.26 9.90
C GLY A 57 -10.73 3.93 9.52
N SER A 58 -9.43 3.78 9.64
CA SER A 58 -8.70 2.53 9.39
C SER A 58 -9.07 1.44 10.40
N GLU A 59 -9.20 1.80 11.68
CA GLU A 59 -9.73 0.89 12.71
C GLU A 59 -11.17 0.44 12.40
N LEU A 60 -12.06 1.39 12.11
CA LEU A 60 -13.45 1.10 11.74
C LEU A 60 -13.54 0.22 10.49
N PHE A 61 -12.72 0.48 9.50
CA PHE A 61 -12.68 -0.38 8.31
C PHE A 61 -12.24 -1.80 8.67
N THR A 62 -11.28 -1.97 9.57
CA THR A 62 -10.89 -3.29 10.08
C THR A 62 -12.06 -4.00 10.75
N GLU A 63 -12.85 -3.28 11.57
CA GLU A 63 -14.08 -3.83 12.16
C GLU A 63 -15.12 -4.22 11.11
N ILE A 64 -15.30 -3.39 10.06
CA ILE A 64 -16.19 -3.67 8.92
C ILE A 64 -15.79 -4.98 8.23
N THR A 65 -14.49 -5.21 7.99
CA THR A 65 -14.02 -6.43 7.31
C THR A 65 -14.32 -7.72 8.07
N GLN A 66 -14.64 -7.63 9.35
CA GLN A 66 -15.01 -8.78 10.20
C GLN A 66 -16.52 -9.10 10.15
N GLN A 67 -17.33 -8.17 9.65
CA GLN A 67 -18.78 -8.37 9.60
C GLN A 67 -19.17 -9.46 8.60
N PRO A 68 -20.21 -10.26 8.89
CA PRO A 68 -20.69 -11.30 7.98
C PRO A 68 -21.10 -10.76 6.60
N GLU A 69 -21.66 -9.55 6.57
CA GLU A 69 -22.16 -8.88 5.37
C GLU A 69 -21.01 -8.41 4.46
N TYR A 70 -19.82 -8.14 5.02
CA TYR A 70 -18.66 -7.71 4.26
C TYR A 70 -17.86 -8.91 3.76
N TYR A 71 -18.39 -9.60 2.76
CA TYR A 71 -17.82 -10.86 2.26
C TYR A 71 -16.53 -10.67 1.42
N LEU A 72 -16.30 -9.48 0.86
CA LEU A 72 -15.19 -9.21 -0.07
C LEU A 72 -13.83 -9.63 0.47
N THR A 73 -13.50 -9.22 1.70
CA THR A 73 -12.22 -9.56 2.33
C THR A 73 -12.04 -11.07 2.48
N LYS A 74 -13.10 -11.78 2.90
CA LYS A 74 -13.05 -13.24 3.09
C LYS A 74 -12.87 -13.98 1.77
N ILE A 75 -13.60 -13.58 0.73
CA ILE A 75 -13.51 -14.21 -0.60
C ILE A 75 -12.16 -13.94 -1.23
N GLU A 76 -11.69 -12.70 -1.23
CA GLU A 76 -10.39 -12.36 -1.82
C GLU A 76 -9.24 -13.06 -1.08
N THR A 77 -9.29 -13.12 0.26
CA THR A 77 -8.29 -13.86 1.06
C THR A 77 -8.29 -15.34 0.67
N LYS A 78 -9.47 -15.94 0.51
CA LYS A 78 -9.58 -17.33 0.08
C LYS A 78 -9.04 -17.55 -1.33
N LEU A 79 -9.36 -16.66 -2.28
CA LEU A 79 -8.85 -16.73 -3.65
C LEU A 79 -7.31 -16.63 -3.67
N LEU A 80 -6.73 -15.72 -2.89
CA LEU A 80 -5.28 -15.62 -2.76
C LEU A 80 -4.68 -16.92 -2.21
N GLN A 81 -5.26 -17.50 -1.16
CA GLN A 81 -4.81 -18.78 -0.58
C GLN A 81 -4.91 -19.95 -1.56
N ASP A 82 -6.05 -20.06 -2.26
CA ASP A 82 -6.31 -21.16 -3.19
C ASP A 82 -5.41 -21.10 -4.44
N HIS A 83 -4.94 -19.91 -4.84
CA HIS A 83 -4.17 -19.68 -6.07
C HIS A 83 -2.74 -19.17 -5.84
N VAL A 84 -2.27 -19.11 -4.60
CA VAL A 84 -0.96 -18.53 -4.29
C VAL A 84 0.21 -19.21 -5.00
N ASP A 85 0.15 -20.53 -5.21
CA ASP A 85 1.18 -21.27 -5.93
C ASP A 85 1.23 -20.88 -7.42
N GLU A 86 0.08 -20.66 -8.04
CA GLU A 86 -0.02 -20.21 -9.42
C GLU A 86 0.47 -18.77 -9.55
N ILE A 87 0.02 -17.87 -8.67
CA ILE A 87 0.47 -16.48 -8.58
C ILE A 87 1.99 -16.45 -8.42
N SER A 88 2.54 -17.25 -7.52
CA SER A 88 3.98 -17.30 -7.24
C SER A 88 4.80 -17.81 -8.43
N ARG A 89 4.27 -18.75 -9.22
CA ARG A 89 4.91 -19.22 -10.46
C ARG A 89 4.94 -18.13 -11.53
N LEU A 90 3.87 -17.36 -11.66
CA LEU A 90 3.77 -16.26 -12.65
C LEU A 90 4.65 -15.07 -12.26
N ILE A 91 4.62 -14.69 -10.99
CA ILE A 91 5.37 -13.55 -10.45
C ILE A 91 6.85 -13.88 -10.29
N GLY A 92 7.18 -15.05 -9.76
CA GLY A 92 8.54 -15.43 -9.36
C GLY A 92 8.95 -14.87 -8.00
N LYS A 93 10.01 -15.47 -7.43
CA LYS A 93 10.55 -15.08 -6.11
C LYS A 93 11.50 -13.89 -6.21
N GLY A 94 11.74 -13.22 -5.07
CA GLY A 94 12.75 -12.17 -4.96
C GLY A 94 12.40 -10.84 -5.64
N CYS A 95 11.14 -10.63 -6.00
CA CYS A 95 10.66 -9.37 -6.57
C CYS A 95 10.66 -8.23 -5.54
N VAL A 96 10.48 -6.99 -6.00
CA VAL A 96 10.02 -5.88 -5.17
C VAL A 96 8.50 -5.89 -5.21
N LEU A 97 7.86 -6.08 -4.06
CA LEU A 97 6.39 -6.13 -3.94
C LEU A 97 5.88 -4.80 -3.41
N ILE A 98 5.14 -4.07 -4.23
CA ILE A 98 4.58 -2.74 -3.92
C ILE A 98 3.08 -2.91 -3.65
N GLU A 99 2.61 -2.61 -2.46
CA GLU A 99 1.19 -2.69 -2.11
C GLU A 99 0.57 -1.30 -2.02
N TYR A 100 -0.47 -1.08 -2.80
CA TYR A 100 -1.21 0.19 -2.85
C TYR A 100 -2.40 0.13 -1.89
N GLY A 101 -2.32 0.88 -0.78
CA GLY A 101 -3.29 0.83 0.32
C GLY A 101 -3.08 -0.41 1.17
N SER A 102 -1.96 -0.47 1.90
CA SER A 102 -1.54 -1.67 2.63
C SER A 102 -2.48 -2.02 3.81
N GLY A 103 -3.15 -1.04 4.38
CA GLY A 103 -4.10 -1.25 5.45
C GLY A 103 -3.59 -2.18 6.56
N SER A 104 -4.40 -3.15 7.00
CA SER A 104 -4.07 -4.11 8.07
C SER A 104 -3.03 -5.18 7.70
N SER A 105 -2.50 -5.15 6.50
CA SER A 105 -1.45 -6.07 6.01
C SER A 105 -1.76 -7.58 6.14
N THR A 106 -3.01 -7.97 6.35
CA THR A 106 -3.36 -9.39 6.59
C THR A 106 -3.19 -10.23 5.33
N LYS A 107 -3.60 -9.71 4.16
CA LYS A 107 -3.54 -10.44 2.89
C LYS A 107 -2.10 -10.57 2.38
N ILE A 108 -1.27 -9.57 2.66
CA ILE A 108 0.12 -9.56 2.19
C ILE A 108 0.92 -10.74 2.73
N LYS A 109 0.63 -11.22 3.94
CA LYS A 109 1.33 -12.37 4.54
C LYS A 109 1.28 -13.61 3.66
N ILE A 110 0.14 -13.86 2.97
CA ILE A 110 -0.01 -14.96 2.03
C ILE A 110 1.02 -14.85 0.90
N LEU A 111 1.22 -13.62 0.38
CA LEU A 111 2.18 -13.38 -0.68
C LEU A 111 3.63 -13.39 -0.16
N LEU A 112 3.89 -12.84 1.03
CA LEU A 112 5.22 -12.82 1.63
C LEU A 112 5.76 -14.24 1.83
N ASP A 113 4.94 -15.14 2.35
CA ASP A 113 5.33 -16.53 2.61
C ASP A 113 5.73 -17.28 1.33
N ASN A 114 5.09 -16.98 0.22
CA ASN A 114 5.26 -17.71 -1.03
C ASN A 114 6.21 -17.04 -2.02
N LEU A 115 6.13 -15.71 -2.18
CA LEU A 115 6.96 -14.94 -3.11
C LEU A 115 8.36 -14.68 -2.57
N ARG A 116 8.52 -14.57 -1.24
CA ARG A 116 9.77 -14.17 -0.61
C ARG A 116 10.37 -12.93 -1.29
N PRO A 117 9.63 -11.80 -1.36
CA PRO A 117 10.12 -10.61 -2.02
C PRO A 117 11.40 -10.11 -1.34
N SER A 118 12.31 -9.52 -2.10
CA SER A 118 13.52 -8.90 -1.55
C SER A 118 13.20 -7.60 -0.81
N ILE A 119 12.17 -6.90 -1.28
CA ILE A 119 11.65 -5.67 -0.67
C ILE A 119 10.12 -5.74 -0.69
N TYR A 120 9.52 -5.39 0.42
CA TYR A 120 8.11 -5.05 0.52
C TYR A 120 7.97 -3.55 0.69
N ALA A 121 7.20 -2.93 -0.19
CA ALA A 121 6.97 -1.48 -0.22
C ALA A 121 5.48 -1.18 -0.01
N PRO A 122 5.01 -1.13 1.24
CA PRO A 122 3.64 -0.72 1.54
C PRO A 122 3.48 0.79 1.35
N LEU A 123 2.40 1.17 0.66
CA LEU A 123 1.99 2.54 0.43
C LEU A 123 0.65 2.77 1.13
N ASP A 124 0.56 3.77 2.00
CA ASP A 124 -0.68 4.13 2.67
C ASP A 124 -0.68 5.62 3.04
N ILE A 125 -1.86 6.19 3.21
CA ILE A 125 -2.03 7.58 3.65
C ILE A 125 -2.02 7.70 5.18
N SER A 126 -2.36 6.61 5.88
CA SER A 126 -2.41 6.55 7.35
C SER A 126 -1.02 6.24 7.92
N LYS A 127 -0.29 7.29 8.30
CA LYS A 127 1.10 7.22 8.73
C LYS A 127 1.33 6.29 9.91
N GLU A 128 0.58 6.50 11.00
CA GLU A 128 0.73 5.77 12.26
C GLU A 128 0.41 4.30 12.07
N TYR A 129 -0.63 4.02 11.29
CA TYR A 129 -1.05 2.67 10.97
C TYR A 129 -0.01 1.94 10.11
N LEU A 130 0.53 2.63 9.09
CA LEU A 130 1.58 2.11 8.22
C LEU A 130 2.86 1.76 9.00
N ILE A 131 3.27 2.62 9.94
CA ILE A 131 4.44 2.39 10.78
C ILE A 131 4.22 1.13 11.64
N SER A 132 3.11 1.08 12.38
CA SER A 132 2.78 -0.05 13.25
C SER A 132 2.71 -1.37 12.49
N ALA A 133 2.05 -1.39 11.32
CA ALA A 133 1.96 -2.59 10.48
C ALA A 133 3.34 -3.04 9.96
N SER A 134 4.19 -2.08 9.57
CA SER A 134 5.55 -2.36 9.09
C SER A 134 6.44 -2.95 10.18
N GLU A 135 6.37 -2.44 11.40
CA GLU A 135 7.11 -2.96 12.55
C GLU A 135 6.67 -4.39 12.92
N MET A 136 5.36 -4.66 12.90
CA MET A 136 4.85 -6.02 13.13
C MET A 136 5.36 -6.99 12.06
N LEU A 137 5.33 -6.62 10.78
CA LEU A 137 5.81 -7.47 9.69
C LEU A 137 7.32 -7.71 9.78
N ALA A 138 8.13 -6.70 10.07
CA ALA A 138 9.57 -6.86 10.23
C ALA A 138 9.95 -7.74 11.43
N THR A 139 9.14 -7.70 12.49
CA THR A 139 9.31 -8.60 13.65
C THR A 139 8.98 -10.05 13.31
N GLU A 140 7.95 -10.27 12.49
CA GLU A 140 7.52 -11.62 12.07
C GLU A 140 8.43 -12.19 10.97
N TYR A 141 8.87 -11.32 10.03
CA TYR A 141 9.66 -11.70 8.86
C TYR A 141 11.06 -11.11 8.90
N HIS A 142 11.95 -11.67 9.73
CA HIS A 142 13.33 -11.16 9.92
C HIS A 142 14.18 -11.08 8.64
N TRP A 143 13.76 -11.71 7.55
CA TRP A 143 14.42 -11.68 6.25
C TRP A 143 13.92 -10.56 5.35
N LEU A 144 12.81 -9.89 5.70
CA LEU A 144 12.10 -8.93 4.85
C LEU A 144 12.67 -7.53 5.03
N THR A 145 13.04 -6.89 3.93
CA THR A 145 13.29 -5.44 3.91
C THR A 145 11.97 -4.72 3.63
N VAL A 146 11.56 -3.81 4.52
CA VAL A 146 10.34 -3.01 4.39
C VAL A 146 10.69 -1.57 4.03
N ASN A 147 10.17 -1.07 2.90
CA ASN A 147 10.26 0.33 2.47
C ASN A 147 8.87 0.97 2.55
N ALA A 148 8.44 1.33 3.74
CA ALA A 148 7.13 1.92 3.98
C ALA A 148 7.08 3.38 3.52
N THR A 149 6.06 3.75 2.76
CA THR A 149 5.92 5.10 2.24
C THR A 149 4.53 5.66 2.55
N CYS A 150 4.49 6.70 3.38
CA CYS A 150 3.27 7.46 3.64
C CYS A 150 3.01 8.40 2.47
N VAL A 151 1.95 8.14 1.71
CA VAL A 151 1.64 8.85 0.47
C VAL A 151 0.17 8.68 0.06
N ASP A 152 -0.42 9.70 -0.53
CA ASP A 152 -1.62 9.52 -1.36
C ASP A 152 -1.21 8.87 -2.69
N PHE A 153 -1.31 7.55 -2.76
CA PHE A 153 -0.91 6.77 -3.94
C PHE A 153 -1.78 7.04 -5.18
N THR A 154 -2.88 7.77 -5.02
CA THR A 154 -3.70 8.24 -6.15
C THR A 154 -3.11 9.49 -6.80
N ALA A 155 -2.21 10.19 -6.12
CA ALA A 155 -1.43 11.31 -6.66
C ALA A 155 -0.20 10.81 -7.44
N GLU A 156 0.51 11.73 -8.10
CA GLU A 156 1.77 11.45 -8.76
C GLU A 156 2.91 11.50 -7.74
N PHE A 157 3.71 10.46 -7.69
CA PHE A 157 4.89 10.39 -6.84
C PHE A 157 5.90 9.39 -7.41
N ASP A 158 7.17 9.57 -7.07
CA ASP A 158 8.24 8.63 -7.35
C ASP A 158 8.47 7.72 -6.15
N LEU A 159 8.73 6.44 -6.40
CA LEU A 159 9.13 5.52 -5.34
C LEU A 159 10.45 5.99 -4.74
N PRO A 160 10.55 6.15 -3.41
CA PRO A 160 11.71 6.77 -2.75
C PRO A 160 12.95 5.86 -2.70
N PHE A 161 12.91 4.73 -3.39
CA PHE A 161 14.02 3.77 -3.47
C PHE A 161 14.24 3.32 -4.91
N ARG A 162 15.47 2.95 -5.21
CA ARG A 162 15.86 2.34 -6.50
C ARG A 162 16.22 0.89 -6.29
N ASN A 163 15.77 0.05 -7.20
CA ASN A 163 16.10 -1.37 -7.23
C ASN A 163 16.00 -1.87 -8.67
N GLU A 164 16.93 -2.71 -9.10
CA GLU A 164 16.97 -3.29 -10.44
C GLU A 164 16.11 -4.56 -10.57
N GLN A 165 15.59 -5.06 -9.45
CA GLN A 165 14.76 -6.26 -9.45
C GLN A 165 13.38 -5.97 -10.05
N ARG A 166 12.76 -7.04 -10.57
CA ARG A 166 11.40 -6.97 -11.10
C ARG A 166 10.44 -6.47 -10.03
N ARG A 167 9.62 -5.50 -10.38
CA ARG A 167 8.62 -4.91 -9.52
C ARG A 167 7.25 -5.52 -9.77
N VAL A 168 6.50 -5.72 -8.70
CA VAL A 168 5.13 -6.25 -8.73
C VAL A 168 4.26 -5.32 -7.91
N GLY A 169 3.25 -4.75 -8.55
CA GLY A 169 2.18 -4.03 -7.86
C GLY A 169 1.17 -5.02 -7.30
N PHE A 170 0.69 -4.76 -6.11
CA PHE A 170 -0.44 -5.45 -5.49
C PHE A 170 -1.48 -4.41 -5.07
N PHE A 171 -2.67 -4.51 -5.64
CA PHE A 171 -3.78 -3.60 -5.34
C PHE A 171 -5.04 -4.41 -5.04
N PRO A 172 -5.22 -4.84 -3.78
CA PRO A 172 -6.32 -5.69 -3.36
C PRO A 172 -7.59 -4.94 -2.99
N GLY A 173 -8.60 -5.68 -2.56
CA GLY A 173 -9.78 -5.18 -1.89
C GLY A 173 -10.87 -4.66 -2.80
N SER A 174 -10.81 -4.91 -4.09
CA SER A 174 -11.70 -4.30 -5.10
C SER A 174 -11.69 -2.76 -5.05
N SER A 175 -10.61 -2.18 -4.48
CA SER A 175 -10.48 -0.73 -4.26
C SER A 175 -10.50 0.07 -5.56
N ILE A 176 -10.17 -0.57 -6.68
CA ILE A 176 -10.28 0.03 -8.02
C ILE A 176 -11.72 0.45 -8.35
N GLY A 177 -12.71 -0.22 -7.76
CA GLY A 177 -14.13 0.11 -7.91
C GLY A 177 -14.54 1.45 -7.28
N ASN A 178 -13.69 2.05 -6.44
CA ASN A 178 -13.91 3.37 -5.85
C ASN A 178 -13.50 4.53 -6.78
N PHE A 179 -12.88 4.21 -7.92
CA PHE A 179 -12.43 5.21 -8.88
C PHE A 179 -13.46 5.39 -10.01
N GLU A 180 -13.64 6.62 -10.45
CA GLU A 180 -14.26 6.88 -11.74
C GLU A 180 -13.40 6.26 -12.86
N PRO A 181 -13.98 5.81 -13.99
CA PRO A 181 -13.23 5.11 -15.05
C PRO A 181 -11.98 5.85 -15.53
N ALA A 182 -12.05 7.17 -15.69
CA ALA A 182 -10.92 7.99 -16.12
C ALA A 182 -9.81 8.05 -15.06
N GLN A 183 -10.18 8.07 -13.76
CA GLN A 183 -9.24 8.03 -12.64
C GLN A 183 -8.57 6.67 -12.55
N ALA A 184 -9.32 5.57 -12.69
CA ALA A 184 -8.80 4.22 -12.72
C ALA A 184 -7.76 4.04 -13.85
N MET A 185 -8.05 4.52 -15.05
CA MET A 185 -7.11 4.49 -16.19
C MET A 185 -5.82 5.27 -15.89
N THR A 186 -5.93 6.46 -15.31
CA THR A 186 -4.77 7.26 -14.91
C THR A 186 -3.94 6.55 -13.85
N PHE A 187 -4.59 5.99 -12.84
CA PHE A 187 -3.93 5.25 -11.75
C PHE A 187 -3.21 3.99 -12.26
N LEU A 188 -3.86 3.18 -13.09
CA LEU A 188 -3.24 2.01 -13.70
C LEU A 188 -2.05 2.38 -14.61
N GLY A 189 -2.13 3.51 -15.31
CA GLY A 189 -1.01 4.07 -16.07
C GLY A 189 0.19 4.42 -15.20
N ARG A 190 -0.03 4.99 -14.01
CA ARG A 190 1.03 5.26 -13.01
C ARG A 190 1.63 3.97 -12.47
N ILE A 191 0.82 3.00 -12.09
CA ILE A 191 1.31 1.68 -11.65
C ILE A 191 2.19 1.07 -12.73
N LYS A 192 1.75 1.09 -14.01
CA LYS A 192 2.56 0.60 -15.13
C LYS A 192 3.95 1.24 -15.18
N ASN A 193 4.02 2.56 -15.01
CA ASN A 193 5.29 3.29 -15.00
C ASN A 193 6.15 2.92 -13.78
N GLN A 194 5.54 2.75 -12.60
CA GLN A 194 6.25 2.40 -11.37
C GLN A 194 6.78 0.97 -11.37
N VAL A 195 6.02 0.02 -11.90
CA VAL A 195 6.49 -1.37 -12.00
C VAL A 195 7.50 -1.54 -13.15
N GLY A 196 7.41 -0.72 -14.20
CA GLY A 196 8.32 -0.70 -15.33
C GLY A 196 8.21 -1.91 -16.25
N ASP A 197 9.16 -2.01 -17.19
CA ASP A 197 9.22 -3.12 -18.14
C ASP A 197 9.49 -4.45 -17.44
N GLY A 198 8.75 -5.48 -17.81
CA GLY A 198 8.81 -6.81 -17.16
C GLY A 198 8.13 -6.86 -15.79
N GLY A 199 7.60 -5.75 -15.29
CA GLY A 199 6.80 -5.70 -14.09
C GLY A 199 5.42 -6.33 -14.25
N SER A 200 4.72 -6.51 -13.14
CA SER A 200 3.38 -7.11 -13.11
C SER A 200 2.47 -6.38 -12.11
N LEU A 201 1.17 -6.51 -12.29
CA LEU A 201 0.16 -6.05 -11.33
C LEU A 201 -0.74 -7.23 -10.96
N LEU A 202 -0.86 -7.49 -9.66
CA LEU A 202 -1.91 -8.35 -9.08
C LEU A 202 -3.02 -7.43 -8.59
N LEU A 203 -4.18 -7.51 -9.22
CA LEU A 203 -5.32 -6.64 -8.97
C LEU A 203 -6.49 -7.45 -8.41
N GLY A 204 -7.03 -7.03 -7.27
CA GLY A 204 -8.30 -7.52 -6.75
C GLY A 204 -9.49 -6.73 -7.34
N VAL A 205 -10.46 -7.43 -7.91
CA VAL A 205 -11.67 -6.89 -8.51
C VAL A 205 -12.90 -7.65 -8.07
#